data_7ea6971c27c9fbaa653638666935c7e7
#
_entry.id   7ea6971c27c9fbaa653638666935c7e7
#
_cell.length_a   1.000
_cell.length_b   1.000
_cell.length_c   1.000
_cell.angle_alpha   90.00
_cell.angle_beta   90.00
_cell.angle_gamma   90.00
#
_symmetry.space_group_name_H-M   'P 1'
#
loop_
_entity.id
_entity.type
_entity.pdbx_description
1 polymer ?
#
loop_
_entity_poly.entity_id
_entity_poly.type
_entity_poly.pdbx_seq_one_letter_code
_entity_poly.pdbx_strand_id
1 'polypeptide(L)'
;VYVPVKQDPDRGARLRKLLSSEEMQQVFKGILHDEQEWISDIGARQEWMLGIMKEGDPYKMARMTRMLMKKDLEKPLGSRDKATLLTAQKVLFSEIAIVTKKDYRTVLANIKQSLRSPEGDPQLI
;
A
#
# COMPACT_ATOMS: atom_id res chain seq x y z
N VAL A 1 29.50 2.17 3.45
CA VAL A 1 29.36 1.91 3.41
C VAL A 1 29.03 1.73 3.42
N TYR A 2 29.49 1.86 3.19
CA TYR A 2 29.23 1.53 3.01
C TYR A 2 28.77 1.39 2.63
N VAL A 3 28.75 1.52 2.33
CA VAL A 3 28.33 1.21 1.71
C VAL A 3 27.83 1.12 1.34
N PRO A 4 27.94 1.09 1.00
CA PRO A 4 27.53 0.91 0.38
C PRO A 4 27.06 0.71 0.02
N VAL A 5 27.13 0.83 -0.32
CA VAL A 5 26.83 0.43 -0.77
C VAL A 5 26.53 0.16 -1.26
N LYS A 6 26.65 0.28 -1.60
CA LYS A 6 26.44 -0.21 -2.24
C LYS A 6 25.77 -0.67 -2.52
N GLN A 7 25.60 -0.53 -3.01
CA GLN A 7 24.92 -1.01 -3.34
C GLN A 7 24.24 -1.75 -3.85
N ASP A 8 24.15 -1.92 -4.35
CA ASP A 8 23.23 -2.94 -4.75
C ASP A 8 22.22 -2.38 -5.66
N PRO A 9 22.44 -2.41 -6.89
CA PRO A 9 21.57 -1.78 -7.84
C PRO A 9 20.26 -2.45 -8.03
N ASP A 10 20.15 -3.71 -7.75
CA ASP A 10 18.94 -4.33 -7.91
C ASP A 10 17.93 -3.84 -6.94
N ARG A 11 18.38 -3.30 -5.91
CA ARG A 11 17.50 -2.67 -5.02
C ARG A 11 17.13 -1.31 -5.48
N GLY A 12 17.48 -0.96 -6.72
CA GLY A 12 17.19 0.35 -7.19
C GLY A 12 15.79 0.76 -6.91
N ALA A 13 14.87 -0.12 -7.21
CA ALA A 13 13.50 0.19 -6.96
C ALA A 13 13.25 0.35 -5.50
N ARG A 14 13.95 -0.39 -4.67
CA ARG A 14 13.75 -0.32 -3.28
C ARG A 14 14.58 0.68 -2.64
N LEU A 15 15.62 1.16 -3.32
CA LEU A 15 16.45 2.18 -2.79
C LEU A 15 15.98 3.55 -3.14
N ARG A 16 14.82 3.66 -3.77
CA ARG A 16 14.30 4.95 -4.11
C ARG A 16 14.11 5.77 -2.85
N LYS A 17 14.03 7.06 -3.01
CA LYS A 17 13.84 7.95 -1.89
C LYS A 17 12.54 7.65 -1.19
N LEU A 18 12.48 8.00 0.07
CA LEU A 18 11.23 7.95 0.79
C LEU A 18 10.24 8.89 0.14
N LEU A 19 8.97 8.66 0.39
CA LEU A 19 7.93 9.47 -0.18
C LEU A 19 8.08 10.93 0.20
N SER A 20 7.91 11.81 -0.76
CA SER A 20 7.88 13.24 -0.48
C SER A 20 6.54 13.60 0.15
N SER A 21 6.40 14.84 0.62
CA SER A 21 5.13 15.28 1.17
C SER A 21 4.00 15.16 0.18
N GLU A 22 4.26 15.54 -1.06
CA GLU A 22 3.24 15.46 -2.09
C GLU A 22 2.86 14.03 -2.39
N GLU A 23 3.86 13.17 -2.49
CA GLU A 23 3.60 11.76 -2.73
C GLU A 23 2.83 11.15 -1.57
N MET A 24 3.17 11.55 -0.35
CA MET A 24 2.46 11.05 0.82
C MET A 24 0.99 11.46 0.80
N GLN A 25 0.70 12.68 0.37
CA GLN A 25 -0.68 13.11 0.25
C GLN A 25 -1.42 12.29 -0.80
N GLN A 26 -0.76 11.98 -1.92
CA GLN A 26 -1.37 11.14 -2.94
C GLN A 26 -1.64 9.73 -2.42
N VAL A 27 -0.71 9.20 -1.64
CA VAL A 27 -0.89 7.87 -1.06
C VAL A 27 -2.07 7.86 -0.11
N PHE A 28 -2.17 8.87 0.77
CA PHE A 28 -3.30 8.92 1.69
C PHE A 28 -4.62 9.06 0.94
N LYS A 29 -4.64 9.88 -0.12
CA LYS A 29 -5.83 10.02 -0.92
C LYS A 29 -6.22 8.67 -1.53
N GLY A 30 -5.24 7.96 -2.07
CA GLY A 30 -5.50 6.67 -2.69
C GLY A 30 -5.99 5.62 -1.70
N ILE A 31 -5.38 5.57 -0.51
CA ILE A 31 -5.72 4.53 0.45
C ILE A 31 -7.00 4.83 1.23
N LEU A 32 -7.31 6.11 1.43
CA LEU A 32 -8.41 6.49 2.29
C LEU A 32 -9.66 6.95 1.56
N HIS A 33 -9.54 7.42 0.33
CA HIS A 33 -10.66 8.06 -0.34
C HIS A 33 -10.96 7.54 -1.74
N ASP A 34 -9.96 7.21 -2.53
CA ASP A 34 -10.20 6.91 -3.94
C ASP A 34 -10.59 5.47 -4.12
N GLU A 35 -11.56 5.24 -5.00
CA GLU A 35 -12.05 3.89 -5.25
C GLU A 35 -11.29 3.26 -6.41
N GLN A 36 -11.16 1.95 -6.34
CA GLN A 36 -10.61 1.15 -7.42
C GLN A 36 -11.59 0.02 -7.66
N GLU A 37 -12.06 -0.09 -8.88
CA GLU A 37 -13.06 -1.10 -9.20
C GLU A 37 -12.47 -2.50 -9.05
N TRP A 38 -13.26 -3.39 -8.46
CA TRP A 38 -12.85 -4.77 -8.27
C TRP A 38 -12.88 -5.50 -9.61
N ILE A 39 -11.77 -6.15 -9.96
CA ILE A 39 -11.69 -6.94 -11.17
C ILE A 39 -12.11 -8.36 -10.83
N SER A 40 -13.26 -8.77 -11.37
CA SER A 40 -13.86 -10.05 -10.99
C SER A 40 -13.09 -11.27 -11.47
N ASP A 41 -12.54 -11.20 -12.66
CA ASP A 41 -11.80 -12.34 -13.19
C ASP A 41 -10.48 -12.48 -12.45
N ILE A 42 -10.25 -13.65 -11.86
CA ILE A 42 -9.11 -13.82 -11.00
C ILE A 42 -7.79 -13.72 -11.78
N GLY A 43 -7.73 -14.25 -12.97
CA GLY A 43 -6.52 -14.14 -13.78
C GLY A 43 -6.20 -12.72 -14.16
N ALA A 44 -7.20 -11.99 -14.62
CA ALA A 44 -7.03 -10.59 -14.99
C ALA A 44 -6.65 -9.77 -13.77
N ARG A 45 -7.27 -10.05 -12.62
CA ARG A 45 -6.97 -9.33 -11.40
C ARG A 45 -5.53 -9.54 -10.97
N GLN A 46 -5.08 -10.80 -11.00
CA GLN A 46 -3.72 -11.11 -10.60
C GLN A 46 -2.70 -10.44 -11.52
N GLU A 47 -2.97 -10.43 -12.81
CA GLU A 47 -2.08 -9.81 -13.76
C GLU A 47 -2.02 -8.30 -13.55
N TRP A 48 -3.17 -7.68 -13.31
CA TRP A 48 -3.24 -6.25 -13.06
C TRP A 48 -2.47 -5.88 -11.79
N MET A 49 -2.66 -6.66 -10.72
CA MET A 49 -1.98 -6.39 -9.47
C MET A 49 -0.47 -6.53 -9.61
N LEU A 50 -0.03 -7.54 -10.35
CA LEU A 50 1.39 -7.73 -10.57
C LEU A 50 1.98 -6.54 -11.33
N GLY A 51 1.25 -6.02 -12.29
CA GLY A 51 1.69 -4.83 -13.01
C GLY A 51 1.84 -3.62 -12.10
N ILE A 52 0.88 -3.43 -11.19
CA ILE A 52 0.95 -2.33 -10.23
C ILE A 52 2.18 -2.48 -9.33
N MET A 53 2.43 -3.69 -8.86
CA MET A 53 3.58 -3.93 -7.99
C MET A 53 4.90 -3.68 -8.73
N LYS A 54 4.97 -4.06 -10.01
CA LYS A 54 6.17 -3.84 -10.78
C LYS A 54 6.42 -2.38 -11.09
N GLU A 55 5.35 -1.66 -11.36
CA GLU A 55 5.47 -0.25 -11.68
C GLU A 55 5.95 0.54 -10.47
N GLY A 56 5.50 0.19 -9.30
CA GLY A 56 5.96 0.84 -8.08
C GLY A 56 5.42 2.22 -7.84
N ASP A 57 4.35 2.62 -8.51
CA ASP A 57 3.74 3.92 -8.29
C ASP A 57 3.01 3.90 -6.96
N PRO A 58 3.39 4.75 -5.99
CA PRO A 58 2.80 4.69 -4.66
C PRO A 58 1.29 4.93 -4.64
N TYR A 59 0.82 5.85 -5.47
CA TYR A 59 -0.60 6.15 -5.50
C TYR A 59 -1.41 4.96 -6.02
N LYS A 60 -0.93 4.33 -7.10
CA LYS A 60 -1.63 3.17 -7.64
C LYS A 60 -1.58 2.01 -6.67
N MET A 61 -0.45 1.84 -5.98
CA MET A 61 -0.35 0.80 -4.95
C MET A 61 -1.33 1.07 -3.81
N ALA A 62 -1.50 2.33 -3.44
CA ALA A 62 -2.43 2.69 -2.38
C ALA A 62 -3.86 2.34 -2.76
N ARG A 63 -4.26 2.64 -3.99
CA ARG A 63 -5.60 2.31 -4.44
C ARG A 63 -5.83 0.81 -4.49
N MET A 64 -4.83 0.07 -4.98
CA MET A 64 -4.92 -1.39 -5.02
C MET A 64 -5.04 -1.96 -3.62
N THR A 65 -4.23 -1.45 -2.69
CA THR A 65 -4.25 -1.92 -1.32
C THR A 65 -5.61 -1.65 -0.68
N ARG A 66 -6.17 -0.47 -0.91
CA ARG A 66 -7.50 -0.13 -0.41
C ARG A 66 -8.55 -1.12 -0.94
N MET A 67 -8.50 -1.39 -2.24
CA MET A 67 -9.44 -2.32 -2.85
C MET A 67 -9.39 -3.68 -2.16
N LEU A 68 -8.18 -4.19 -1.96
CA LEU A 68 -8.01 -5.49 -1.32
C LEU A 68 -8.43 -5.48 0.14
N MET A 69 -8.10 -4.42 0.88
CA MET A 69 -8.48 -4.33 2.28
C MET A 69 -10.00 -4.26 2.45
N LYS A 70 -10.67 -3.49 1.60
CA LYS A 70 -12.12 -3.38 1.70
C LYS A 70 -12.78 -4.71 1.37
N LYS A 71 -12.28 -5.41 0.37
CA LYS A 71 -12.82 -6.74 0.05
C LYS A 71 -12.60 -7.72 1.19
N ASP A 72 -11.44 -7.65 1.81
CA ASP A 72 -11.13 -8.53 2.93
C ASP A 72 -12.06 -8.28 4.12
N LEU A 73 -12.50 -7.05 4.31
CA LEU A 73 -13.46 -6.73 5.36
C LEU A 73 -14.83 -7.30 5.08
N GLU A 74 -15.22 -7.37 3.80
CA GLU A 74 -16.51 -7.93 3.44
C GLU A 74 -16.49 -9.45 3.55
N LYS A 75 -15.43 -10.06 3.08
CA LYS A 75 -15.31 -11.49 3.05
C LYS A 75 -13.82 -11.83 2.93
N PRO A 76 -13.31 -12.75 3.72
CA PRO A 76 -11.87 -13.06 3.66
C PRO A 76 -11.40 -13.38 2.25
N LEU A 77 -10.29 -12.81 1.88
CA LEU A 77 -9.71 -13.02 0.56
C LEU A 77 -9.16 -14.43 0.42
N GLY A 78 -9.14 -14.91 -0.82
CA GLY A 78 -8.45 -16.16 -1.12
C GLY A 78 -6.96 -15.99 -0.91
N SER A 79 -6.23 -17.11 -0.92
CA SER A 79 -4.82 -17.09 -0.53
C SER A 79 -3.96 -16.22 -1.44
N ARG A 80 -4.23 -16.21 -2.74
CA ARG A 80 -3.43 -15.42 -3.66
C ARG A 80 -3.63 -13.93 -3.43
N ASP A 81 -4.88 -13.51 -3.34
CA ASP A 81 -5.19 -12.11 -3.10
C ASP A 81 -4.66 -11.67 -1.74
N LYS A 82 -4.76 -12.54 -0.75
CA LYS A 82 -4.27 -12.21 0.58
C LYS A 82 -2.76 -12.04 0.57
N ALA A 83 -2.05 -12.89 -0.15
CA ALA A 83 -0.60 -12.76 -0.24
C ALA A 83 -0.20 -11.44 -0.88
N THR A 84 -0.88 -11.05 -1.94
CA THR A 84 -0.61 -9.78 -2.60
C THR A 84 -0.91 -8.63 -1.64
N LEU A 85 -2.02 -8.71 -0.92
CA LEU A 85 -2.37 -7.67 0.04
C LEU A 85 -1.28 -7.50 1.10
N LEU A 86 -0.83 -8.60 1.67
CA LEU A 86 0.17 -8.52 2.73
C LEU A 86 1.48 -7.93 2.22
N THR A 87 1.88 -8.30 1.00
CA THR A 87 3.08 -7.74 0.41
C THR A 87 2.94 -6.24 0.17
N ALA A 88 1.80 -5.84 -0.40
CA ALA A 88 1.56 -4.42 -0.68
C ALA A 88 1.51 -3.61 0.61
N GLN A 89 0.85 -4.14 1.62
CA GLN A 89 0.80 -3.46 2.91
C GLN A 89 2.20 -3.27 3.49
N LYS A 90 3.00 -4.32 3.42
CA LYS A 90 4.32 -4.25 3.99
C LYS A 90 5.17 -3.18 3.30
N VAL A 91 5.12 -3.14 1.98
CA VAL A 91 5.89 -2.16 1.23
C VAL A 91 5.39 -0.75 1.52
N LEU A 92 4.11 -0.53 1.37
CA LEU A 92 3.55 0.81 1.43
C LEU A 92 3.51 1.37 2.85
N PHE A 93 3.03 0.56 3.79
CA PHE A 93 2.83 1.04 5.15
C PHE A 93 4.14 1.16 5.91
N SER A 94 5.18 0.42 5.51
CA SER A 94 6.49 0.61 6.10
C SER A 94 7.03 1.98 5.74
N GLU A 95 6.82 2.43 4.52
CA GLU A 95 7.27 3.75 4.12
C GLU A 95 6.48 4.83 4.87
N ILE A 96 5.17 4.62 4.99
CA ILE A 96 4.35 5.57 5.75
C ILE A 96 4.83 5.64 7.19
N ALA A 97 5.14 4.50 7.78
CA ALA A 97 5.62 4.45 9.15
C ALA A 97 6.90 5.26 9.32
N ILE A 98 7.84 5.09 8.39
CA ILE A 98 9.09 5.82 8.47
C ILE A 98 8.88 7.32 8.32
N VAL A 99 8.10 7.72 7.32
CA VAL A 99 7.89 9.13 7.05
C VAL A 99 7.14 9.82 8.18
N THR A 100 6.14 9.14 8.74
CA THR A 100 5.33 9.73 9.81
C THR A 100 5.92 9.47 11.18
N LYS A 101 7.01 8.72 11.26
CA LYS A 101 7.67 8.37 12.52
C LYS A 101 6.73 7.65 13.46
N LYS A 102 5.90 6.77 12.89
CA LYS A 102 4.99 5.95 13.65
C LYS A 102 5.36 4.49 13.46
N ASP A 103 4.89 3.68 14.40
CA ASP A 103 5.08 2.26 14.34
C ASP A 103 4.23 1.64 13.22
N TYR A 104 4.75 0.62 12.56
CA TYR A 104 4.02 -0.04 11.47
C TYR A 104 2.64 -0.52 11.93
N ARG A 105 2.57 -1.11 13.11
CA ARG A 105 1.29 -1.62 13.62
C ARG A 105 0.28 -0.50 13.83
N THR A 106 0.77 0.65 14.27
CA THR A 106 -0.09 1.81 14.47
C THR A 106 -0.64 2.29 13.13
N VAL A 107 0.22 2.36 12.11
CA VAL A 107 -0.21 2.78 10.78
C VAL A 107 -1.27 1.82 10.25
N LEU A 108 -1.00 0.53 10.34
CA LEU A 108 -1.92 -0.48 9.85
C LEU A 108 -3.26 -0.39 10.56
N ALA A 109 -3.24 -0.26 11.89
CA ALA A 109 -4.47 -0.20 12.66
C ALA A 109 -5.28 1.05 12.32
N ASN A 110 -4.62 2.19 12.16
CA ASN A 110 -5.31 3.42 11.82
C ASN A 110 -5.96 3.34 10.44
N ILE A 111 -5.27 2.75 9.48
CA ILE A 111 -5.84 2.63 8.15
C ILE A 111 -7.02 1.67 8.16
N LYS A 112 -6.90 0.55 8.85
CA LYS A 112 -8.01 -0.39 8.95
C LYS A 112 -9.23 0.25 9.57
N GLN A 113 -9.02 1.03 10.61
CA GLN A 113 -10.13 1.69 11.28
C GLN A 113 -10.78 2.72 10.36
N SER A 114 -10.00 3.45 9.61
CA SER A 114 -10.54 4.43 8.66
C SER A 114 -11.39 3.77 7.60
N LEU A 115 -11.01 2.58 7.15
CA LEU A 115 -11.78 1.88 6.14
C LEU A 115 -13.09 1.33 6.71
N ARG A 116 -13.11 1.00 7.99
CA ARG A 116 -14.35 0.53 8.63
C ARG A 116 -15.29 1.66 8.95
N SER A 117 -14.75 2.85 9.16
CA SER A 117 -15.55 4.00 9.53
C SER A 117 -15.28 5.12 8.55
N PRO A 118 -15.85 5.03 7.36
CA PRO A 118 -15.49 5.96 6.29
C PRO A 118 -15.76 7.42 6.63
N GLU A 119 -16.57 7.69 7.62
CA GLU A 119 -16.81 9.06 7.99
C GLU A 119 -15.86 9.57 9.04
N GLY A 120 -15.04 8.70 9.61
CA GLY A 120 -14.10 9.12 10.62
C GLY A 120 -12.91 9.77 10.00
N ASP A 121 -12.33 10.72 10.71
CA ASP A 121 -11.10 11.34 10.25
C ASP A 121 -9.95 10.41 10.49
N PRO A 122 -9.12 10.21 9.50
CA PRO A 122 -7.95 9.38 9.71
C PRO A 122 -6.97 10.08 10.63
N GLN A 123 -6.41 9.32 11.53
CA GLN A 123 -5.42 9.84 12.46
C GLN A 123 -4.03 9.43 12.00
N LEU A 124 -3.80 9.49 10.71
CA LEU A 124 -2.55 8.99 10.16
C LEU A 124 -1.43 10.01 10.19
N ILE A 125 -1.76 11.25 10.23
CA ILE A 125 -0.76 12.30 10.13
C ILE A 125 -0.54 13.04 11.41
#